data_c87786829f342223d956074b9c1a18ff
#
_entry.id   c87786829f342223d956074b9c1a18ff
#
_cell.length_a   1.000
_cell.length_b   1.000
_cell.length_c   1.000
_cell.angle_alpha   90.00
_cell.angle_beta   90.00
_cell.angle_gamma   90.00
#
_symmetry.space_group_name_H-M   'P 1'
#
loop_
_entity.id
_entity.type
_entity.pdbx_description
1 polymer ?
#
loop_
_entity_poly.entity_id
_entity_poly.type
_entity_poly.pdbx_seq_one_letter_code
_entity_poly.pdbx_strand_id
1 'polypeptide(L)' 'MLTSYIRAAMRQAQYKILEDNTFYGEIQNFVGVYANEDTLEDCREELQEVLEGWILLGLRLGHYLPQVDGIRLDMVKEMA' A
#
# COMPACT_ATOMS: atom_id res chain seq x y z
N MET A 1 -11.85 -9.91 -1.15
CA MET A 1 -11.28 -9.15 -2.24
C MET A 1 -10.39 -8.00 -1.78
N LEU A 2 -10.87 -7.11 -0.94
CA LEU A 2 -10.05 -6.02 -0.41
C LEU A 2 -8.85 -6.54 0.37
N THR A 3 -9.08 -7.54 1.24
CA THR A 3 -8.00 -8.13 2.02
C THR A 3 -6.93 -8.75 1.11
N SER A 4 -7.37 -9.43 0.05
CA SER A 4 -6.44 -10.04 -0.90
C SER A 4 -5.62 -8.98 -1.63
N TYR A 5 -6.25 -7.87 -1.98
CA TYR A 5 -5.55 -6.77 -2.64
C TYR A 5 -4.49 -6.16 -1.73
N ILE A 6 -4.86 -5.88 -0.48
CA ILE A 6 -3.93 -5.29 0.49
C ILE A 6 -2.76 -6.24 0.72
N ARG A 7 -3.06 -7.53 0.88
CA ARG A 7 -2.01 -8.51 1.11
C ARG A 7 -1.06 -8.61 -0.08
N ALA A 8 -1.60 -8.60 -1.30
CA ALA A 8 -0.80 -8.66 -2.50
C ALA A 8 0.08 -7.42 -2.65
N ALA A 9 -0.49 -6.24 -2.37
CA ALA A 9 0.27 -4.99 -2.44
C ALA A 9 1.39 -4.98 -1.41
N MET A 10 1.12 -5.42 -0.18
CA MET A 10 2.13 -5.46 0.87
C MET A 10 3.27 -6.42 0.53
N ARG A 11 3.00 -7.48 -0.23
CA ARG A 11 4.06 -8.37 -0.66
C ARG A 11 5.02 -7.73 -1.63
N GLN A 12 4.62 -6.65 -2.29
CA GLN A 12 5.48 -5.93 -3.21
C GLN A 12 6.25 -4.80 -2.53
N ALA A 13 6.08 -4.63 -1.23
CA ALA A 13 6.77 -3.60 -0.48
C ALA A 13 8.28 -3.87 -0.47
N GLN A 14 9.04 -2.79 -0.55
CA GLN A 14 10.50 -2.86 -0.49
C GLN A 14 10.96 -2.01 0.68
N TYR A 15 11.91 -2.54 1.45
CA TYR A 15 12.40 -1.88 2.65
C TYR A 15 13.90 -1.65 2.55
N LYS A 16 14.37 -0.58 3.20
CA LYS A 16 15.79 -0.33 3.30
C LYS A 16 16.09 0.37 4.63
N ILE A 17 17.34 0.24 5.07
CA ILE A 17 17.81 0.91 6.28
C ILE A 17 18.44 2.22 5.86
N LEU A 18 18.03 3.31 6.47
CA LEU A 18 18.56 4.62 6.17
C LEU A 18 19.80 4.90 7.00
N GLU A 19 20.48 6.01 6.71
CA GLU A 19 21.72 6.35 7.39
C GLU A 19 21.53 6.54 8.90
N ASP A 20 20.36 6.96 9.32
CA ASP A 20 20.07 7.16 10.74
C ASP A 20 19.58 5.89 11.42
N ASN A 21 19.75 4.73 10.77
CA ASN A 21 19.37 3.42 11.29
C ASN A 21 17.86 3.24 11.45
N THR A 22 17.06 4.05 10.77
CA THR A 22 15.62 3.81 10.69
C THR A 22 15.31 2.99 9.45
N PHE A 23 14.10 2.45 9.42
CA PHE A 23 13.64 1.63 8.30
C PHE A 23 12.69 2.43 7.42
N TYR A 24 12.89 2.32 6.13
CA TYR A 24 12.04 2.98 5.13
C TYR A 24 11.40 1.92 4.27
N GLY A 25 10.08 2.01 4.07
CA GLY A 25 9.35 1.09 3.22
C GLY A 25 8.49 1.81 2.21
N GLU A 26 8.35 1.22 1.04
CA GLU A 26 7.49 1.79 0.00
C GLU A 26 6.92 0.66 -0.85
N ILE A 27 5.86 0.97 -1.58
CA ILE A 27 5.25 0.00 -2.49
C ILE A 27 5.28 0.61 -3.88
N GLN A 28 5.87 -0.12 -4.84
CA GLN A 28 5.93 0.35 -6.21
C GLN A 28 4.53 0.55 -6.80
N ASN A 29 4.42 1.54 -7.66
CA ASN A 29 3.17 1.88 -8.34
C ASN A 29 2.09 2.49 -7.45
N PHE A 30 2.41 2.70 -6.17
CA PHE A 30 1.51 3.36 -5.23
C PHE A 30 2.17 4.67 -4.80
N VAL A 31 1.96 5.71 -5.60
CA VAL A 31 2.61 7.00 -5.37
C VAL A 31 2.15 7.58 -4.03
N GLY A 32 3.10 7.88 -3.17
CA GLY A 32 2.79 8.45 -1.86
C GLY A 32 2.57 7.44 -0.76
N VAL A 33 2.67 6.13 -1.06
CA VAL A 33 2.54 5.09 -0.04
C VAL A 33 3.94 4.71 0.41
N TYR A 34 4.35 5.24 1.55
CA TYR A 34 5.67 4.96 2.13
C TYR A 34 5.60 5.16 3.64
N ALA A 35 6.58 4.63 4.34
CA ALA A 35 6.66 4.75 5.79
C ALA A 35 8.12 4.74 6.23
N ASN A 36 8.39 5.37 7.37
CA ASN A 36 9.72 5.40 7.97
C ASN A 36 9.55 5.29 9.48
N GLU A 37 10.10 4.24 10.06
CA GLU A 37 9.96 3.96 11.48
C GLU A 37 11.25 3.39 12.06
N ASP A 38 11.32 3.32 13.38
CA ASP A 38 12.54 2.86 14.06
C ASP A 38 12.80 1.37 13.94
N THR A 39 11.74 0.57 13.76
CA THR A 39 11.89 -0.87 13.60
C THR A 39 11.22 -1.30 12.30
N LEU A 40 11.65 -2.47 11.80
CA LEU A 40 11.06 -3.01 10.59
C LEU A 40 9.58 -3.35 10.79
N GLU A 41 9.24 -3.88 11.96
CA GLU A 41 7.85 -4.24 12.26
C GLU A 41 6.96 -3.01 12.27
N ASP A 42 7.42 -1.93 12.93
CA ASP A 42 6.64 -0.69 12.97
C ASP A 42 6.54 -0.07 11.58
N CYS A 43 7.61 -0.15 10.80
CA CYS A 43 7.59 0.37 9.44
C CYS A 43 6.55 -0.37 8.59
N ARG A 44 6.49 -1.68 8.73
CA ARG A 44 5.53 -2.49 7.98
C ARG A 44 4.10 -2.18 8.40
N GLU A 45 3.85 -2.03 9.69
CA GLU A 45 2.53 -1.67 10.18
C GLU A 45 2.09 -0.31 9.66
N GLU A 46 2.98 0.67 9.76
CA GLU A 46 2.68 2.01 9.29
C GLU A 46 2.42 2.00 7.78
N LEU A 47 3.24 1.26 7.05
CA LEU A 47 3.07 1.16 5.60
C LEU A 47 1.69 0.62 5.23
N GLN A 48 1.25 -0.40 5.96
CA GLN A 48 -0.08 -0.97 5.70
C GLN A 48 -1.18 0.02 6.02
N GLU A 49 -1.05 0.78 7.11
CA GLU A 49 -2.03 1.79 7.45
C GLU A 49 -2.11 2.88 6.39
N VAL A 50 -0.96 3.33 5.90
CA VAL A 50 -0.90 4.33 4.83
C VAL A 50 -1.56 3.77 3.57
N LEU A 51 -1.27 2.52 3.24
CA LEU A 51 -1.85 1.87 2.07
C LEU A 51 -3.38 1.79 2.19
N GLU A 52 -3.87 1.38 3.35
CA GLU A 52 -5.32 1.25 3.57
C GLU A 52 -6.02 2.60 3.40
N GLY A 53 -5.43 3.65 3.96
CA GLY A 53 -5.99 5.00 3.81
C GLY A 53 -5.96 5.46 2.37
N TRP A 54 -4.88 5.15 1.67
CA TRP A 54 -4.71 5.51 0.26
C TRP A 54 -5.76 4.83 -0.61
N ILE A 55 -6.01 3.54 -0.36
CA ILE A 55 -7.02 2.78 -1.09
C ILE A 55 -8.41 3.34 -0.82
N LEU A 56 -8.70 3.60 0.44
CA LEU A 56 -10.02 4.10 0.83
C LEU A 56 -10.30 5.45 0.18
N LEU A 57 -9.32 6.35 0.20
CA LEU A 57 -9.47 7.64 -0.43
C LEU A 57 -9.64 7.50 -1.94
N GLY A 58 -8.84 6.63 -2.57
CA GLY A 58 -8.93 6.40 -4.00
C GLY A 58 -10.30 5.89 -4.41
N LEU A 59 -10.86 4.95 -3.64
CA LEU A 59 -12.20 4.43 -3.93
C LEU A 59 -13.26 5.50 -3.78
N ARG A 60 -13.14 6.33 -2.75
CA ARG A 60 -14.10 7.40 -2.52
C ARG A 60 -14.08 8.44 -3.63
N LEU A 61 -12.90 8.77 -4.13
CA LEU A 61 -12.74 9.78 -5.16
C LEU A 61 -12.86 9.24 -6.57
N GLY A 62 -12.98 7.91 -6.71
CA GLY A 62 -13.06 7.29 -8.01
C GLY A 62 -11.76 7.27 -8.76
N HIS A 63 -10.64 7.32 -8.06
CA HIS A 63 -9.32 7.26 -8.69
C HIS A 63 -9.02 5.86 -9.19
N TYR A 64 -8.17 5.79 -10.21
CA TYR A 64 -7.69 4.51 -10.71
C TYR A 64 -6.72 3.90 -9.69
N LEU A 65 -6.96 2.64 -9.34
CA LEU A 65 -6.07 1.92 -8.42
C LEU A 65 -5.24 0.90 -9.22
N PRO A 66 -3.94 0.78 -8.90
CA PRO A 66 -3.10 -0.17 -9.62
C PRO A 66 -3.59 -1.60 -9.46
N GLN A 67 -3.45 -2.38 -10.52
CA GLN A 67 -3.73 -3.81 -10.45
C GLN A 67 -2.55 -4.49 -9.77
N VAL A 68 -2.82 -5.39 -8.83
CA VAL A 68 -1.78 -6.11 -8.09
C VAL A 68 -2.10 -7.59 -8.16
N ASP A 69 -1.15 -8.38 -8.67
CA ASP A 69 -1.31 -9.84 -8.80
C ASP A 69 -2.63 -10.19 -9.48
N GLY A 70 -3.01 -9.41 -10.49
CA GLY A 70 -4.26 -9.65 -11.21
C GLY A 70 -5.50 -9.17 -10.49
N ILE A 71 -5.36 -8.58 -9.31
CA ILE A 71 -6.51 -8.13 -8.52
C ILE A 71 -6.77 -6.65 -8.79
N ARG A 72 -8.02 -6.32 -9.09
CA ARG A 72 -8.42 -4.94 -9.37
C ARG A 72 -9.62 -4.59 -8.52
N LEU A 73 -9.49 -3.54 -7.73
CA LEU A 73 -10.58 -3.08 -6.87
C LEU A 73 -11.53 -2.12 -7.57
N ASP A 74 -11.01 -1.35 -8.52
CA ASP A 74 -11.83 -0.38 -9.23
C ASP A 74 -12.92 -1.01 -10.08
N MET A 75 -12.80 -2.30 -10.39
CA MET A 75 -13.81 -3.00 -11.15
C MET A 75 -15.09 -3.24 -10.35
N VAL A 76 -14.98 -3.27 -9.04
CA VAL A 76 -16.15 -3.46 -8.18
C VAL A 76 -17.14 -2.32 -8.41
N LYS A 77 -16.63 -1.14 -8.67
CA LYS A 77 -17.43 0.04 -8.87
C LYS A 77 -18.29 -0.04 -10.11
N GLU A 78 -17.78 -0.68 -11.15
CA GLU A 78 -18.50 -0.80 -12.40
C GLU A 78 -19.63 -1.79 -12.36
N MET A 79 -19.57 -2.70 -11.39
CA MET A 79 -20.58 -3.73 -11.27
C MET A 79 -21.76 -3.30 -10.40
N ALA A 80 -21.61 -2.20 -9.74
CA ALA A 80 -22.69 -1.64 -8.95
C ALA A 80 -23.61 -0.82 -9.82
#